data_c68def6e867fae7e21d6f9db8de0d948
#
_entry.id   c68def6e867fae7e21d6f9db8de0d948
#
_cell.length_a   1.000
_cell.length_b   1.000
_cell.length_c   1.000
_cell.angle_alpha   90.00
_cell.angle_beta   90.00
_cell.angle_gamma   90.00
#
_symmetry.space_group_name_H-M   'P 1'
#
loop_
_entity.id
_entity.type
_entity.pdbx_description
1 polymer ?
#
loop_
_entity_poly.entity_id
_entity_poly.type
_entity_poly.pdbx_seq_one_letter_code
_entity_poly.pdbx_strand_id
1 'polypeptide(L)'
;MALDFLILYEHVVREYESILLLKAELARRGYTVELRQLLDRKKLKYFTLKKPKVLVSSCMYDDEAINSHVYNNIGVCNKVVNLHWEQMLSDTQEEGAWFNFGGNAKKCVQTCWGKRTQQRLVAHGMQEKNCPVTGAVMMDFLRPEFRGYFKDKAALCREHGLDPDKKLMLYISSFGYASMTEQEVKELSDMAGEDFTGFAGTNRTSMEQTLAWFDQY
;
A
#
# COMPACT_ATOMS: atom_id res chain seq x y z
N MET A 1 28.29 5.53 -7.91
CA MET A 1 27.35 6.01 -8.92
C MET A 1 26.23 6.80 -8.22
N ALA A 2 25.76 7.88 -8.83
CA ALA A 2 24.61 8.62 -8.32
C ALA A 2 23.36 7.73 -8.41
N LEU A 3 22.49 7.78 -7.40
CA LEU A 3 21.24 7.05 -7.37
C LEU A 3 20.15 7.93 -7.99
N ASP A 4 19.50 7.44 -9.06
CA ASP A 4 18.42 8.21 -9.68
C ASP A 4 17.12 8.08 -8.88
N PHE A 5 16.73 6.85 -8.52
CA PHE A 5 15.50 6.57 -7.79
C PHE A 5 15.78 5.73 -6.53
N LEU A 6 15.23 6.17 -5.42
CA LEU A 6 15.02 5.34 -4.24
C LEU A 6 13.53 5.10 -4.10
N ILE A 7 13.12 3.83 -4.09
CA ILE A 7 11.72 3.46 -3.91
C ILE A 7 11.56 2.83 -2.53
N LEU A 8 10.68 3.39 -1.72
CA LEU A 8 10.32 2.89 -0.40
C LEU A 8 9.00 2.12 -0.49
N TYR A 9 8.93 0.99 0.17
CA TYR A 9 7.70 0.22 0.38
C TYR A 9 7.50 -0.04 1.86
N GLU A 10 6.24 -0.12 2.28
CA GLU A 10 5.85 -0.38 3.65
C GLU A 10 5.45 -1.85 3.82
N HIS A 11 4.50 -2.32 3.03
CA HIS A 11 3.94 -3.66 3.14
C HIS A 11 4.39 -4.57 1.98
N VAL A 12 5.12 -5.64 2.32
CA VAL A 12 5.61 -6.60 1.32
C VAL A 12 4.46 -7.20 0.52
N VAL A 13 3.42 -7.69 1.18
CA VAL A 13 2.29 -8.38 0.53
C VAL A 13 1.50 -7.46 -0.39
N ARG A 14 1.34 -6.19 -0.02
CA ARG A 14 0.53 -5.22 -0.78
C ARG A 14 1.29 -4.54 -1.92
N GLU A 15 2.58 -4.28 -1.72
CA GLU A 15 3.30 -3.29 -2.52
C GLU A 15 4.48 -3.87 -3.30
N TYR A 16 5.14 -4.89 -2.76
CA TYR A 16 6.48 -5.27 -3.21
C TYR A 16 6.55 -5.70 -4.68
N GLU A 17 5.61 -6.51 -5.13
CA GLU A 17 5.57 -6.97 -6.53
C GLU A 17 5.37 -5.81 -7.52
N SER A 18 4.43 -4.92 -7.21
CA SER A 18 4.16 -3.73 -8.03
C SER A 18 5.36 -2.79 -8.09
N ILE A 19 6.09 -2.67 -6.99
CA ILE A 19 7.30 -1.85 -6.91
C ILE A 19 8.47 -2.51 -7.64
N LEU A 20 8.56 -3.84 -7.63
CA LEU A 20 9.53 -4.57 -8.46
C LEU A 20 9.28 -4.34 -9.95
N LEU A 21 8.02 -4.33 -10.38
CA LEU A 21 7.66 -4.01 -11.76
C LEU A 21 8.09 -2.58 -12.13
N LEU A 22 7.80 -1.61 -11.25
CA LEU A 22 8.24 -0.22 -11.44
C LEU A 22 9.77 -0.12 -11.50
N LYS A 23 10.49 -0.80 -10.61
CA LYS A 23 11.95 -0.86 -10.62
C LYS A 23 12.47 -1.43 -11.93
N ALA A 24 11.90 -2.54 -12.39
CA ALA A 24 12.33 -3.19 -13.64
C ALA A 24 12.15 -2.25 -14.84
N GLU A 25 11.02 -1.54 -14.91
CA GLU A 25 10.76 -0.58 -15.99
C GLU A 25 11.70 0.63 -15.94
N LEU A 26 11.97 1.18 -14.77
CA LEU A 26 12.94 2.27 -14.60
C LEU A 26 14.36 1.82 -14.99
N ALA A 27 14.78 0.61 -14.57
CA ALA A 27 16.08 0.05 -14.93
C ALA A 27 16.19 -0.19 -16.45
N ARG A 28 15.12 -0.68 -17.09
CA ARG A 28 15.04 -0.85 -18.55
C ARG A 28 15.24 0.49 -19.29
N ARG A 29 14.83 1.59 -18.67
CA ARG A 29 15.07 2.96 -19.20
C ARG A 29 16.45 3.52 -18.87
N GLY A 30 17.31 2.75 -18.22
CA GLY A 30 18.69 3.13 -17.92
C GLY A 30 18.88 3.88 -16.61
N TYR A 31 17.87 3.95 -15.73
CA TYR A 31 18.00 4.60 -14.42
C TYR A 31 18.58 3.65 -13.36
N THR A 32 19.35 4.22 -12.44
CA THR A 32 19.79 3.52 -11.24
C THR A 32 18.70 3.55 -10.18
N VAL A 33 18.25 2.36 -9.73
CA VAL A 33 17.10 2.22 -8.83
C VAL A 33 17.43 1.31 -7.66
N GLU A 34 17.19 1.77 -6.45
CA GLU A 34 17.25 0.94 -5.24
C GLU A 34 15.89 0.87 -4.56
N LEU A 35 15.60 -0.31 -3.94
CA LEU A 35 14.41 -0.53 -3.13
C LEU A 35 14.81 -0.66 -1.66
N ARG A 36 14.00 -0.08 -0.77
CA ARG A 36 14.15 -0.24 0.67
C ARG A 36 12.79 -0.30 1.36
N GLN A 37 12.74 -1.04 2.45
CA GLN A 37 11.58 -1.03 3.32
C GLN A 37 11.55 0.25 4.16
N LEU A 38 10.40 0.90 4.19
CA LEU A 38 10.20 2.17 4.87
C LEU A 38 10.47 2.07 6.38
N LEU A 39 10.08 0.95 7.00
CA LEU A 39 10.23 0.74 8.45
C LEU A 39 11.67 0.38 8.86
N ASP A 40 12.55 0.03 7.93
CA ASP A 40 13.99 -0.21 8.23
C ASP A 40 14.78 1.10 8.30
N ARG A 41 14.44 1.94 9.28
CA ARG A 41 15.00 3.28 9.46
C ARG A 41 16.52 3.30 9.59
N LYS A 42 17.12 2.23 10.12
CA LYS A 42 18.60 2.16 10.27
C LYS A 42 19.30 2.10 8.92
N LYS A 43 18.74 1.37 7.97
CA LYS A 43 19.30 1.27 6.60
C LYS A 43 18.96 2.49 5.76
N LEU A 44 17.85 3.18 6.02
CA LEU A 44 17.48 4.39 5.30
C LEU A 44 18.52 5.52 5.50
N LYS A 45 19.09 5.67 6.70
CA LYS A 45 20.12 6.68 6.99
C LYS A 45 21.35 6.59 6.08
N TYR A 46 21.63 5.40 5.54
CA TYR A 46 22.73 5.22 4.58
C TYR A 46 22.52 6.03 3.29
N PHE A 47 21.29 6.29 2.90
CA PHE A 47 20.97 7.00 1.65
C PHE A 47 21.17 8.51 1.73
N THR A 48 21.35 9.09 2.91
CA THR A 48 21.76 10.50 3.03
C THR A 48 23.07 10.78 2.31
N LEU A 49 23.96 9.78 2.22
CA LEU A 49 25.23 9.88 1.50
C LEU A 49 25.06 9.75 -0.02
N LYS A 50 24.08 8.96 -0.48
CA LYS A 50 23.85 8.72 -1.92
C LYS A 50 22.97 9.79 -2.58
N LYS A 51 22.18 10.52 -1.83
CA LYS A 51 21.28 11.60 -2.29
C LYS A 51 20.50 11.21 -3.55
N PRO A 52 19.45 10.38 -3.45
CA PRO A 52 18.64 9.99 -4.59
C PRO A 52 18.03 11.25 -5.24
N LYS A 53 17.97 11.29 -6.58
CA LYS A 53 17.35 12.41 -7.29
C LYS A 53 15.83 12.42 -7.08
N VAL A 54 15.22 11.23 -7.08
CA VAL A 54 13.79 11.03 -6.89
C VAL A 54 13.56 10.02 -5.78
N LEU A 55 12.74 10.38 -4.81
CA LEU A 55 12.19 9.47 -3.82
C LEU A 55 10.78 9.08 -4.24
N VAL A 56 10.50 7.79 -4.29
CA VAL A 56 9.15 7.23 -4.46
C VAL A 56 8.77 6.57 -3.14
N SER A 57 7.62 6.91 -2.60
CA SER A 57 7.12 6.36 -1.32
C SER A 57 5.64 6.00 -1.40
N SER A 58 5.13 5.30 -0.41
CA SER A 58 3.76 4.78 -0.35
C SER A 58 2.82 5.57 0.56
N CYS A 59 3.35 6.28 1.56
CA CYS A 59 2.52 6.86 2.63
C CYS A 59 3.10 8.18 3.16
N MET A 60 2.97 9.25 2.40
CA MET A 60 3.39 10.59 2.84
C MET A 60 2.20 11.55 2.79
N TYR A 61 1.48 11.66 3.89
CA TYR A 61 0.24 12.43 3.96
C TYR A 61 0.38 13.81 4.58
N ASP A 62 1.42 14.04 5.40
CA ASP A 62 1.60 15.28 6.15
C ASP A 62 3.08 15.60 6.40
N ASP A 63 3.34 16.66 7.16
CA ASP A 63 4.70 17.08 7.51
C ASP A 63 5.39 16.09 8.44
N GLU A 64 4.67 15.40 9.31
CA GLU A 64 5.25 14.40 10.21
C GLU A 64 5.76 13.21 9.42
N ALA A 65 4.94 12.68 8.52
CA ALA A 65 5.34 11.58 7.63
C ALA A 65 6.55 11.98 6.76
N ILE A 66 6.54 13.17 6.16
CA ILE A 66 7.67 13.66 5.36
C ILE A 66 8.92 13.84 6.22
N ASN A 67 8.82 14.45 7.38
CA ASN A 67 9.97 14.67 8.24
C ASN A 67 10.54 13.34 8.75
N SER A 68 9.69 12.44 9.25
CA SER A 68 10.14 11.16 9.82
C SER A 68 10.66 10.18 8.77
N HIS A 69 10.04 10.13 7.60
CA HIS A 69 10.40 9.15 6.57
C HIS A 69 11.43 9.66 5.56
N VAL A 70 11.43 10.95 5.26
CA VAL A 70 12.30 11.54 4.24
C VAL A 70 13.43 12.33 4.87
N TYR A 71 13.11 13.49 5.44
CA TYR A 71 14.16 14.45 5.81
C TYR A 71 15.10 13.97 6.90
N ASN A 72 14.59 13.28 7.92
CA ASN A 72 15.40 12.76 9.02
C ASN A 72 16.25 11.53 8.64
N ASN A 73 15.88 10.81 7.59
CA ASN A 73 16.54 9.56 7.20
C ASN A 73 17.32 9.66 5.88
N ILE A 74 16.79 10.39 4.90
CA ILE A 74 17.32 10.43 3.53
C ILE A 74 17.88 11.81 3.20
N GLY A 75 17.40 12.84 3.89
CA GLY A 75 17.71 14.23 3.60
C GLY A 75 16.86 14.81 2.47
N VAL A 76 17.35 15.87 1.85
CA VAL A 76 16.62 16.57 0.79
C VAL A 76 16.76 15.83 -0.53
N CYS A 77 15.61 15.49 -1.15
CA CYS A 77 15.51 14.95 -2.50
C CYS A 77 15.01 16.03 -3.47
N ASN A 78 15.43 15.96 -4.73
CA ASN A 78 14.99 16.92 -5.74
C ASN A 78 13.47 16.79 -5.99
N LYS A 79 12.95 15.57 -5.93
CA LYS A 79 11.55 15.27 -6.18
C LYS A 79 11.08 14.11 -5.30
N VAL A 80 9.89 14.26 -4.75
CA VAL A 80 9.20 13.22 -3.98
C VAL A 80 7.92 12.86 -4.72
N VAL A 81 7.73 11.55 -4.93
CA VAL A 81 6.54 10.96 -5.55
C VAL A 81 5.90 10.02 -4.54
N ASN A 82 4.65 10.22 -4.23
CA ASN A 82 3.87 9.32 -3.39
C ASN A 82 2.94 8.47 -4.28
N LEU A 83 3.05 7.14 -4.17
CA LEU A 83 2.19 6.21 -4.91
C LEU A 83 0.78 6.14 -4.34
N HIS A 84 0.62 6.48 -3.06
CA HIS A 84 -0.67 6.61 -2.39
C HIS A 84 -1.56 5.37 -2.57
N TRP A 85 -1.34 4.36 -1.73
CA TRP A 85 -2.02 3.06 -1.87
C TRP A 85 -3.47 3.03 -1.36
N GLU A 86 -3.90 3.99 -0.55
CA GLU A 86 -5.25 4.10 0.02
C GLU A 86 -6.09 5.11 -0.77
N GLN A 87 -6.58 4.72 -1.95
CA GLN A 87 -7.37 5.62 -2.81
C GLN A 87 -8.84 5.23 -2.96
N MET A 88 -9.20 4.01 -2.58
CA MET A 88 -10.61 3.59 -2.54
C MET A 88 -11.16 3.85 -1.14
N LEU A 89 -11.93 4.90 -1.00
CA LEU A 89 -12.48 5.34 0.27
C LEU A 89 -13.99 5.09 0.30
N SER A 90 -14.52 4.79 1.49
CA SER A 90 -15.96 4.87 1.76
C SER A 90 -16.40 6.33 1.88
N ASP A 91 -17.70 6.57 1.78
CA ASP A 91 -18.24 7.92 1.93
C ASP A 91 -17.88 8.54 3.28
N THR A 92 -17.95 7.77 4.37
CA THR A 92 -17.51 8.21 5.71
C THR A 92 -16.05 8.63 5.76
N GLN A 93 -15.17 7.90 5.07
CA GLN A 93 -13.74 8.24 5.01
C GLN A 93 -13.51 9.50 4.16
N GLU A 94 -14.26 9.69 3.08
CA GLU A 94 -14.18 10.92 2.28
C GLU A 94 -14.70 12.14 3.08
N GLU A 95 -15.84 12.01 3.78
CA GLU A 95 -16.39 13.04 4.67
C GLU A 95 -15.45 13.37 5.84
N GLY A 96 -14.81 12.37 6.42
CA GLY A 96 -13.79 12.50 7.46
C GLY A 96 -12.43 13.02 6.95
N ALA A 97 -12.31 13.33 5.65
CA ALA A 97 -11.09 13.81 5.02
C ALA A 97 -9.88 12.84 5.16
N TRP A 98 -10.13 11.55 5.31
CA TRP A 98 -9.08 10.56 5.47
C TRP A 98 -8.16 10.54 4.24
N PHE A 99 -6.86 10.31 4.49
CA PHE A 99 -5.83 10.27 3.44
C PHE A 99 -5.76 11.53 2.55
N ASN A 100 -6.23 12.66 3.05
CA ASN A 100 -5.95 13.95 2.44
C ASN A 100 -4.58 14.46 2.88
N PHE A 101 -3.95 15.24 2.01
CA PHE A 101 -2.58 15.67 2.24
C PHE A 101 -2.54 17.03 2.95
N GLY A 102 -1.64 17.16 3.95
CA GLY A 102 -1.34 18.37 4.70
C GLY A 102 0.06 18.91 4.42
N GLY A 103 0.31 20.16 4.80
CA GLY A 103 1.64 20.76 4.83
C GLY A 103 2.48 20.57 3.56
N ASN A 104 3.72 20.10 3.71
CA ASN A 104 4.66 19.88 2.62
C ASN A 104 4.30 18.67 1.75
N ALA A 105 3.47 17.74 2.22
CA ALA A 105 2.98 16.63 1.40
C ALA A 105 2.21 17.14 0.18
N LYS A 106 1.54 18.30 0.26
CA LYS A 106 0.88 18.94 -0.88
C LYS A 106 1.83 19.39 -1.99
N LYS A 107 3.11 19.51 -1.71
CA LYS A 107 4.14 19.89 -2.69
C LYS A 107 4.70 18.67 -3.45
N CYS A 108 4.49 17.48 -2.93
CA CYS A 108 4.92 16.22 -3.56
C CYS A 108 4.01 15.86 -4.73
N VAL A 109 4.50 15.02 -5.63
CA VAL A 109 3.67 14.42 -6.66
C VAL A 109 2.88 13.28 -6.03
N GLN A 110 1.56 13.30 -6.21
CA GLN A 110 0.64 12.27 -5.72
C GLN A 110 0.03 11.55 -6.92
N THR A 111 0.40 10.29 -7.13
CA THR A 111 -0.20 9.52 -8.24
C THR A 111 -1.65 9.19 -7.92
N CYS A 112 -2.53 9.43 -8.87
CA CYS A 112 -3.96 9.15 -8.73
C CYS A 112 -4.36 7.95 -9.57
N TRP A 113 -5.11 7.01 -8.98
CA TRP A 113 -5.64 5.86 -9.73
C TRP A 113 -6.70 6.27 -10.74
N GLY A 114 -7.44 7.33 -10.45
CA GLY A 114 -8.48 7.84 -11.33
C GLY A 114 -8.79 9.32 -11.08
N LYS A 115 -9.67 9.85 -11.92
CA LYS A 115 -10.10 11.24 -11.86
C LYS A 115 -10.79 11.59 -10.53
N ARG A 116 -11.55 10.66 -9.92
CA ARG A 116 -12.21 10.91 -8.61
C ARG A 116 -11.16 11.27 -7.55
N THR A 117 -10.07 10.47 -7.45
CA THR A 117 -8.98 10.78 -6.52
C THR A 117 -8.32 12.12 -6.83
N GLN A 118 -8.01 12.40 -8.10
CA GLN A 118 -7.44 13.68 -8.50
C GLN A 118 -8.34 14.85 -8.07
N GLN A 119 -9.62 14.79 -8.39
CA GLN A 119 -10.60 15.85 -8.05
C GLN A 119 -10.70 16.04 -6.54
N ARG A 120 -10.75 14.95 -5.76
CA ARG A 120 -10.76 15.00 -4.29
C ARG A 120 -9.52 15.71 -3.76
N LEU A 121 -8.34 15.35 -4.20
CA LEU A 121 -7.09 15.94 -3.74
C LEU A 121 -6.97 17.42 -4.12
N VAL A 122 -7.41 17.79 -5.32
CA VAL A 122 -7.45 19.19 -5.77
C VAL A 122 -8.44 20.00 -4.94
N ALA A 123 -9.63 19.46 -4.66
CA ALA A 123 -10.63 20.11 -3.80
C ALA A 123 -10.08 20.37 -2.38
N HIS A 124 -9.15 19.53 -1.90
CA HIS A 124 -8.47 19.71 -0.61
C HIS A 124 -7.15 20.50 -0.70
N GLY A 125 -6.96 21.24 -1.78
CA GLY A 125 -5.91 22.26 -1.92
C GLY A 125 -4.59 21.75 -2.50
N MET A 126 -4.56 20.58 -3.14
CA MET A 126 -3.43 20.19 -3.96
C MET A 126 -3.44 20.89 -5.33
N GLN A 127 -2.26 21.14 -5.86
CA GLN A 127 -2.16 21.63 -7.25
C GLN A 127 -2.39 20.48 -8.21
N GLU A 128 -3.25 20.65 -9.21
CA GLU A 128 -3.61 19.61 -10.18
C GLU A 128 -2.38 19.02 -10.89
N LYS A 129 -1.39 19.85 -11.23
CA LYS A 129 -0.12 19.40 -11.83
C LYS A 129 0.67 18.40 -10.97
N ASN A 130 0.41 18.37 -9.66
CA ASN A 130 1.02 17.45 -8.71
C ASN A 130 0.17 16.17 -8.52
N CYS A 131 -0.97 16.06 -9.17
CA CYS A 131 -1.90 14.94 -9.05
C CYS A 131 -2.11 14.22 -10.40
N PRO A 132 -1.07 13.67 -11.04
CA PRO A 132 -1.24 12.97 -12.32
C PRO A 132 -2.11 11.73 -12.15
N VAL A 133 -3.05 11.51 -13.07
CA VAL A 133 -3.83 10.28 -13.16
C VAL A 133 -2.99 9.23 -13.89
N THR A 134 -2.51 8.24 -13.16
CA THR A 134 -1.59 7.20 -13.67
C THR A 134 -2.21 5.80 -13.75
N GLY A 135 -3.37 5.60 -13.12
CA GLY A 135 -3.84 4.27 -12.80
C GLY A 135 -3.16 3.70 -11.54
N ALA A 136 -3.63 2.55 -11.10
CA ALA A 136 -3.06 1.81 -9.99
C ALA A 136 -1.97 0.86 -10.49
N VAL A 137 -0.74 0.96 -9.96
CA VAL A 137 0.42 0.16 -10.40
C VAL A 137 0.13 -1.35 -10.32
N MET A 138 -0.60 -1.80 -9.29
CA MET A 138 -0.96 -3.21 -9.13
C MET A 138 -1.85 -3.74 -10.26
N MET A 139 -2.61 -2.88 -10.93
CA MET A 139 -3.48 -3.29 -12.04
C MET A 139 -2.71 -3.63 -13.31
N ASP A 140 -1.44 -3.24 -13.41
CA ASP A 140 -0.60 -3.61 -14.55
C ASP A 140 -0.40 -5.13 -14.66
N PHE A 141 -0.44 -5.87 -13.53
CA PHE A 141 -0.39 -7.34 -13.56
C PHE A 141 -1.61 -8.00 -14.25
N LEU A 142 -2.72 -7.29 -14.41
CA LEU A 142 -3.90 -7.78 -15.12
C LEU A 142 -3.77 -7.69 -16.64
N ARG A 143 -2.71 -7.07 -17.14
CA ARG A 143 -2.44 -6.96 -18.58
C ARG A 143 -2.10 -8.32 -19.17
N PRO A 144 -2.48 -8.57 -20.44
CA PRO A 144 -2.24 -9.86 -21.09
C PRO A 144 -0.79 -10.35 -21.04
N GLU A 145 0.17 -9.41 -21.10
CA GLU A 145 1.60 -9.70 -21.06
C GLU A 145 2.05 -10.36 -19.76
N PHE A 146 1.31 -10.14 -18.66
CA PHE A 146 1.59 -10.71 -17.33
C PHE A 146 0.74 -11.93 -16.99
N ARG A 147 -0.08 -12.43 -17.93
CA ARG A 147 -0.94 -13.59 -17.66
C ARG A 147 -0.16 -14.81 -17.17
N GLY A 148 1.04 -15.04 -17.68
CA GLY A 148 1.93 -16.13 -17.25
C GLY A 148 2.52 -15.97 -15.85
N TYR A 149 2.36 -14.81 -15.22
CA TYR A 149 2.76 -14.58 -13.84
C TYR A 149 1.84 -15.30 -12.84
N PHE A 150 0.57 -15.42 -13.16
CA PHE A 150 -0.43 -16.04 -12.30
C PHE A 150 -0.53 -17.55 -12.57
N LYS A 151 -0.71 -18.32 -11.50
CA LYS A 151 -1.04 -19.76 -11.62
C LYS A 151 -2.39 -19.91 -12.30
N ASP A 152 -2.54 -20.93 -13.12
CA ASP A 152 -3.84 -21.31 -13.67
C ASP A 152 -4.75 -21.92 -12.58
N LYS A 153 -6.05 -22.01 -12.88
CA LYS A 153 -7.05 -22.55 -11.96
C LYS A 153 -6.70 -23.96 -11.49
N ALA A 154 -6.26 -24.84 -12.40
CA ALA A 154 -5.98 -26.23 -12.06
C ALA A 154 -4.76 -26.35 -11.12
N ALA A 155 -3.73 -25.49 -11.32
CA ALA A 155 -2.57 -25.41 -10.44
C ALA A 155 -2.96 -24.92 -9.03
N LEU A 156 -3.79 -23.87 -8.93
CA LEU A 156 -4.31 -23.38 -7.66
C LEU A 156 -5.16 -24.43 -6.95
N CYS A 157 -6.05 -25.11 -7.67
CA CYS A 157 -6.88 -26.16 -7.09
C CYS A 157 -6.03 -27.30 -6.51
N ARG A 158 -5.02 -27.76 -7.25
CA ARG A 158 -4.09 -28.81 -6.74
C ARG A 158 -3.36 -28.36 -5.47
N GLU A 159 -2.88 -27.13 -5.44
CA GLU A 159 -2.15 -26.59 -4.30
C GLU A 159 -3.01 -26.52 -3.03
N HIS A 160 -4.29 -26.20 -3.17
CA HIS A 160 -5.23 -26.04 -2.06
C HIS A 160 -6.15 -27.25 -1.84
N GLY A 161 -5.93 -28.38 -2.53
CA GLY A 161 -6.76 -29.58 -2.38
C GLY A 161 -8.21 -29.39 -2.87
N LEU A 162 -8.45 -28.47 -3.82
CA LEU A 162 -9.76 -28.15 -4.36
C LEU A 162 -9.99 -28.90 -5.69
N ASP A 163 -11.26 -29.16 -5.99
CA ASP A 163 -11.68 -29.77 -7.24
C ASP A 163 -11.63 -28.73 -8.39
N PRO A 164 -10.79 -28.92 -9.43
CA PRO A 164 -10.66 -27.98 -10.53
C PRO A 164 -11.91 -27.91 -11.44
N ASP A 165 -12.77 -28.93 -11.41
CA ASP A 165 -13.96 -29.01 -12.25
C ASP A 165 -15.14 -28.24 -11.62
N LYS A 166 -15.05 -27.93 -10.33
CA LYS A 166 -16.05 -27.13 -9.63
C LYS A 166 -15.87 -25.63 -9.88
N LYS A 167 -16.95 -24.87 -9.72
CA LYS A 167 -16.88 -23.43 -9.62
C LYS A 167 -16.19 -23.04 -8.32
N LEU A 168 -15.27 -22.08 -8.37
CA LEU A 168 -14.62 -21.52 -7.19
C LEU A 168 -15.31 -20.22 -6.82
N MET A 169 -15.64 -20.08 -5.55
CA MET A 169 -16.08 -18.82 -4.95
C MET A 169 -15.01 -18.36 -3.97
N LEU A 170 -14.45 -17.17 -4.24
CA LEU A 170 -13.50 -16.55 -3.33
C LEU A 170 -14.27 -15.55 -2.44
N TYR A 171 -14.33 -15.84 -1.16
CA TYR A 171 -14.84 -14.89 -0.17
C TYR A 171 -13.67 -14.11 0.43
N ILE A 172 -13.64 -12.81 0.20
CA ILE A 172 -12.62 -11.91 0.76
C ILE A 172 -13.18 -11.32 2.04
N SER A 173 -12.63 -11.75 3.17
CA SER A 173 -13.07 -11.30 4.49
C SER A 173 -12.16 -10.19 5.05
N SER A 174 -12.69 -9.48 6.05
CA SER A 174 -11.94 -8.50 6.86
C SER A 174 -11.72 -8.98 8.31
N PHE A 175 -11.68 -10.29 8.54
CA PHE A 175 -11.55 -10.87 9.88
C PHE A 175 -10.11 -10.90 10.40
N GLY A 176 -9.30 -9.90 10.08
CA GLY A 176 -7.88 -9.85 10.44
C GLY A 176 -7.60 -9.97 11.95
N TYR A 177 -8.53 -9.52 12.78
CA TYR A 177 -8.40 -9.59 14.25
C TYR A 177 -8.98 -10.87 14.85
N ALA A 178 -9.73 -11.68 14.09
CA ALA A 178 -10.35 -12.88 14.60
C ALA A 178 -9.36 -13.95 15.04
N SER A 179 -8.22 -14.05 14.36
CA SER A 179 -7.14 -15.02 14.64
C SER A 179 -6.14 -14.55 15.70
N MET A 180 -6.22 -13.31 16.16
CA MET A 180 -5.30 -12.79 17.18
C MET A 180 -5.56 -13.46 18.52
N THR A 181 -4.47 -13.81 19.20
CA THR A 181 -4.50 -14.24 20.60
C THR A 181 -4.84 -13.05 21.52
N GLU A 182 -5.26 -13.32 22.73
CA GLU A 182 -5.52 -12.27 23.73
C GLU A 182 -4.28 -11.42 24.01
N GLN A 183 -3.09 -12.05 23.99
CA GLN A 183 -1.83 -11.36 24.17
C GLN A 183 -1.54 -10.39 23.03
N GLU A 184 -1.73 -10.80 21.78
CA GLU A 184 -1.55 -9.94 20.60
C GLU A 184 -2.54 -8.79 20.57
N VAL A 185 -3.81 -9.01 20.97
CA VAL A 185 -4.82 -7.96 21.10
C VAL A 185 -4.40 -6.93 22.17
N LYS A 186 -3.87 -7.41 23.30
CA LYS A 186 -3.37 -6.55 24.37
C LYS A 186 -2.18 -5.72 23.90
N GLU A 187 -1.19 -6.33 23.25
CA GLU A 187 -0.02 -5.63 22.71
C GLU A 187 -0.42 -4.57 21.67
N LEU A 188 -1.40 -4.88 20.81
CA LEU A 188 -1.94 -3.93 19.87
C LEU A 188 -2.63 -2.75 20.57
N SER A 189 -3.44 -3.05 21.61
CA SER A 189 -4.13 -2.03 22.41
C SER A 189 -3.14 -1.10 23.11
N ASP A 190 -2.10 -1.68 23.73
CA ASP A 190 -1.05 -0.92 24.41
C ASP A 190 -0.26 -0.03 23.42
N MET A 191 0.01 -0.54 22.22
CA MET A 191 0.73 0.20 21.17
C MET A 191 -0.10 1.34 20.57
N ALA A 192 -1.40 1.11 20.38
CA ALA A 192 -2.31 2.09 19.77
C ALA A 192 -2.88 3.09 20.77
N GLY A 193 -2.85 2.78 22.07
CA GLY A 193 -3.50 3.58 23.11
C GLY A 193 -5.03 3.46 23.11
N GLU A 194 -5.58 2.41 22.48
CA GLU A 194 -7.01 2.13 22.36
C GLU A 194 -7.31 0.67 22.70
N ASP A 195 -8.51 0.37 23.22
CA ASP A 195 -8.93 -1.00 23.54
C ASP A 195 -9.48 -1.74 22.29
N PHE A 196 -8.72 -2.70 21.78
CA PHE A 196 -9.11 -3.55 20.65
C PHE A 196 -9.84 -4.84 21.06
N THR A 197 -10.08 -5.08 22.34
CA THR A 197 -10.70 -6.35 22.83
C THR A 197 -12.11 -6.55 22.25
N GLY A 198 -12.94 -5.51 22.31
CA GLY A 198 -14.31 -5.57 21.76
C GLY A 198 -14.31 -5.76 20.25
N PHE A 199 -13.37 -5.14 19.55
CA PHE A 199 -13.23 -5.25 18.11
C PHE A 199 -12.81 -6.66 17.68
N ALA A 200 -11.84 -7.27 18.36
CA ALA A 200 -11.41 -8.64 18.12
C ALA A 200 -12.54 -9.65 18.40
N GLY A 201 -13.31 -9.46 19.49
CA GLY A 201 -14.49 -10.27 19.80
C GLY A 201 -15.56 -10.22 18.71
N THR A 202 -15.89 -9.02 18.23
CA THR A 202 -16.85 -8.85 17.14
C THR A 202 -16.37 -9.51 15.85
N ASN A 203 -15.07 -9.41 15.52
CA ASN A 203 -14.48 -10.09 14.36
C ASN A 203 -14.61 -11.61 14.46
N ARG A 204 -14.36 -12.22 15.61
CA ARG A 204 -14.52 -13.67 15.83
C ARG A 204 -15.96 -14.11 15.64
N THR A 205 -16.90 -13.44 16.28
CA THR A 205 -18.33 -13.75 16.14
C THR A 205 -18.79 -13.63 14.69
N SER A 206 -18.38 -12.58 13.98
CA SER A 206 -18.73 -12.40 12.57
C SER A 206 -18.12 -13.47 11.68
N MET A 207 -16.89 -13.90 11.95
CA MET A 207 -16.24 -15.00 11.24
C MET A 207 -17.01 -16.32 11.46
N GLU A 208 -17.32 -16.66 12.71
CA GLU A 208 -18.03 -17.88 13.06
C GLU A 208 -19.43 -17.93 12.42
N GLN A 209 -20.16 -16.83 12.47
CA GLN A 209 -21.48 -16.72 11.79
C GLN A 209 -21.38 -16.87 10.28
N THR A 210 -20.34 -16.29 9.67
CA THR A 210 -20.14 -16.41 8.22
C THR A 210 -19.78 -17.83 7.83
N LEU A 211 -18.91 -18.52 8.57
CA LEU A 211 -18.57 -19.93 8.32
C LEU A 211 -19.80 -20.82 8.49
N ALA A 212 -20.55 -20.63 9.57
CA ALA A 212 -21.79 -21.39 9.80
C ALA A 212 -22.85 -21.16 8.71
N TRP A 213 -22.86 -19.98 8.08
CA TRP A 213 -23.74 -19.72 6.93
C TRP A 213 -23.27 -20.52 5.70
N PHE A 214 -21.96 -20.56 5.40
CA PHE A 214 -21.45 -21.35 4.29
C PHE A 214 -21.67 -22.85 4.46
N ASP A 215 -21.65 -23.39 5.68
CA ASP A 215 -21.87 -24.79 5.98
C ASP A 215 -23.33 -25.24 5.68
N GLN A 216 -24.25 -24.32 5.43
CA GLN A 216 -25.65 -24.61 5.11
C GLN A 216 -25.88 -24.83 3.59
N TYR A 217 -24.90 -24.53 2.74
CA TYR A 217 -24.96 -24.59 1.28
C TYR A 217 -23.84 -25.43 0.67
#